data_74765b21e9ed9bcac2a6b9dd8cecbd4b
#
_entry.id   74765b21e9ed9bcac2a6b9dd8cecbd4b
#
_cell.length_a   1.000
_cell.length_b   1.000
_cell.length_c   1.000
_cell.angle_alpha   90.00
_cell.angle_beta   90.00
_cell.angle_gamma   90.00
#
_symmetry.space_group_name_H-M   'P 1'
#
loop_
_entity.id
_entity.type
_entity.pdbx_description
1 polymer ?
#
loop_
_entity_poly.entity_id
_entity_poly.type
_entity_poly.pdbx_seq_one_letter_code
_entity_poly.pdbx_strand_id
1 'polypeptide(L)'
;QAHRVAAPLLAALALLAATNLAGHGRVAISPHGATFMLARLQDDGPATATLRAHCPREGWTLCVALDRLPMDSDEFLWSPDSPVNRDASGAPRFLGGAALSAEAGEVVAATLRERPLEVAVAMAGNAWRQFWLVEPGDTLGPEWLGQIATRLREGFGAREADAFEASLQARGELREALLPMVPPQLPVLVASLAALAFAGWRARRDADARRSTFALAVLVALVANACATGALSKPHHRYQARIAWLAPVAAALLLLPARPSRARAPMPPRRG
;
A
#
# COMPACT_ATOMS: atom_id res chain seq x y z
N GLN A 1 3.37 -0.85 -29.60
CA GLN A 1 3.87 -0.41 -28.28
C GLN A 1 3.05 -1.04 -27.13
N ALA A 2 1.73 -1.24 -27.26
CA ALA A 2 0.89 -1.83 -26.22
C ALA A 2 1.39 -3.22 -25.75
N HIS A 3 1.86 -4.09 -26.63
CA HIS A 3 2.36 -5.41 -26.24
C HIS A 3 3.65 -5.35 -25.40
N ARG A 4 4.48 -4.32 -25.57
CA ARG A 4 5.70 -4.15 -24.76
C ARG A 4 5.41 -3.85 -23.30
N VAL A 5 4.22 -3.29 -23.01
CA VAL A 5 3.75 -3.02 -21.66
C VAL A 5 2.89 -4.18 -21.12
N ALA A 6 2.01 -4.71 -21.96
CA ALA A 6 1.07 -5.77 -21.56
C ALA A 6 1.76 -7.12 -21.33
N ALA A 7 2.75 -7.49 -22.15
CA ALA A 7 3.39 -8.80 -22.04
C ALA A 7 4.09 -9.04 -20.69
N PRO A 8 4.90 -8.13 -20.13
CA PRO A 8 5.47 -8.33 -18.80
C PRO A 8 4.42 -8.43 -17.69
N LEU A 9 3.34 -7.65 -17.78
CA LEU A 9 2.26 -7.68 -16.81
C LEU A 9 1.52 -9.03 -16.85
N LEU A 10 1.15 -9.49 -18.02
CA LEU A 10 0.49 -10.79 -18.19
C LEU A 10 1.38 -11.96 -17.77
N ALA A 11 2.69 -11.90 -18.08
CA ALA A 11 3.65 -12.89 -17.63
C ALA A 11 3.78 -12.91 -16.09
N ALA A 12 3.82 -11.75 -15.44
CA ALA A 12 3.85 -11.66 -13.99
C ALA A 12 2.58 -12.23 -13.34
N LEU A 13 1.40 -11.91 -13.87
CA LEU A 13 0.13 -12.45 -13.39
C LEU A 13 0.07 -13.98 -13.56
N ALA A 14 0.49 -14.50 -14.73
CA ALA A 14 0.53 -15.93 -14.99
C ALA A 14 1.52 -16.66 -14.05
N LEU A 15 2.69 -16.06 -13.81
CA LEU A 15 3.69 -16.62 -12.90
C LEU A 15 3.17 -16.64 -11.45
N LEU A 16 2.53 -15.56 -10.98
CA LEU A 16 1.90 -15.52 -9.65
C LEU A 16 0.81 -16.59 -9.52
N ALA A 17 -0.06 -16.72 -10.51
CA ALA A 17 -1.09 -17.75 -10.51
C ALA A 17 -0.51 -19.16 -10.49
N ALA A 18 0.54 -19.43 -11.27
CA ALA A 18 1.23 -20.72 -11.31
C ALA A 18 1.93 -21.06 -10.00
N THR A 19 2.64 -20.09 -9.39
CA THR A 19 3.32 -20.31 -8.11
C THR A 19 2.33 -20.53 -6.96
N ASN A 20 1.19 -19.81 -6.96
CA ASN A 20 0.16 -20.03 -5.96
C ASN A 20 -0.58 -21.36 -6.15
N LEU A 21 -0.79 -21.79 -7.41
CA LEU A 21 -1.32 -23.12 -7.68
C LEU A 21 -0.37 -24.21 -7.17
N ALA A 22 0.93 -24.09 -7.43
CA ALA A 22 1.92 -25.07 -6.99
C ALA A 22 2.10 -25.09 -5.46
N GLY A 23 2.12 -23.92 -4.81
CA GLY A 23 2.39 -23.81 -3.36
C GLY A 23 1.16 -23.94 -2.47
N HIS A 24 -0.01 -23.55 -2.96
CA HIS A 24 -1.25 -23.46 -2.16
C HIS A 24 -2.44 -24.22 -2.77
N GLY A 25 -2.27 -24.89 -3.92
CA GLY A 25 -3.33 -25.62 -4.62
C GLY A 25 -4.47 -24.74 -5.19
N ARG A 26 -4.24 -23.43 -5.33
CA ARG A 26 -5.25 -22.46 -5.77
C ARG A 26 -4.72 -21.54 -6.87
N VAL A 27 -5.51 -21.34 -7.92
CA VAL A 27 -5.23 -20.32 -8.94
C VAL A 27 -5.63 -18.96 -8.36
N ALA A 28 -4.65 -18.22 -7.86
CA ALA A 28 -4.86 -16.90 -7.25
C ALA A 28 -3.62 -16.01 -7.44
N ILE A 29 -3.81 -14.72 -7.42
CA ILE A 29 -2.69 -13.75 -7.40
C ILE A 29 -2.05 -13.72 -6.00
N SER A 30 -2.85 -13.92 -4.95
CA SER A 30 -2.42 -14.02 -3.56
C SER A 30 -3.30 -15.01 -2.81
N PRO A 31 -2.73 -15.93 -2.01
CA PRO A 31 -3.50 -16.85 -1.17
C PRO A 31 -4.21 -16.14 -0.02
N HIS A 32 -3.79 -14.92 0.32
CA HIS A 32 -4.32 -14.11 1.42
C HIS A 32 -5.23 -12.97 0.95
N GLY A 33 -5.41 -12.75 -0.35
CA GLY A 33 -6.06 -11.56 -0.90
C GLY A 33 -7.45 -11.29 -0.34
N ALA A 34 -8.28 -12.31 -0.22
CA ALA A 34 -9.63 -12.19 0.33
C ALA A 34 -9.60 -11.83 1.83
N THR A 35 -8.69 -12.40 2.60
CA THR A 35 -8.53 -12.10 4.03
C THR A 35 -8.06 -10.66 4.26
N PHE A 36 -7.14 -10.16 3.44
CA PHE A 36 -6.73 -8.76 3.49
C PHE A 36 -7.87 -7.80 3.15
N MET A 37 -8.67 -8.13 2.13
CA MET A 37 -9.84 -7.33 1.79
C MET A 37 -10.89 -7.38 2.91
N LEU A 38 -11.14 -8.54 3.50
CA LEU A 38 -12.04 -8.68 4.63
C LEU A 38 -11.57 -7.85 5.82
N ALA A 39 -10.27 -7.90 6.15
CA ALA A 39 -9.68 -7.10 7.22
C ALA A 39 -9.98 -5.61 7.03
N ARG A 40 -9.89 -5.13 5.79
CA ARG A 40 -10.20 -3.74 5.48
C ARG A 40 -11.69 -3.45 5.62
N LEU A 41 -12.54 -4.27 5.01
CA LEU A 41 -13.99 -4.03 4.99
C LEU A 41 -14.67 -4.24 6.35
N GLN A 42 -14.10 -5.08 7.23
CA GLN A 42 -14.63 -5.21 8.58
C GLN A 42 -14.26 -4.02 9.48
N ASP A 43 -13.03 -3.51 9.35
CA ASP A 43 -12.56 -2.31 10.06
C ASP A 43 -13.35 -1.06 9.63
N ASP A 44 -13.60 -0.89 8.33
CA ASP A 44 -14.43 0.18 7.79
C ASP A 44 -15.94 0.05 8.10
N GLY A 45 -16.39 -1.14 8.51
CA GLY A 45 -17.75 -1.41 8.95
C GLY A 45 -18.64 -2.22 8.01
N PRO A 46 -18.58 -2.08 6.67
CA PRO A 46 -19.50 -2.77 5.76
C PRO A 46 -19.51 -4.30 5.92
N ALA A 47 -18.34 -4.96 6.04
CA ALA A 47 -18.32 -6.40 6.24
C ALA A 47 -18.77 -6.83 7.64
N THR A 48 -18.52 -6.02 8.67
CA THR A 48 -19.07 -6.24 10.01
C THR A 48 -20.60 -6.20 10.00
N ALA A 49 -21.19 -5.26 9.25
CA ALA A 49 -22.65 -5.17 9.10
C ALA A 49 -23.21 -6.37 8.30
N THR A 50 -22.50 -6.84 7.26
CA THR A 50 -22.89 -8.06 6.54
C THR A 50 -22.81 -9.29 7.44
N LEU A 51 -21.72 -9.46 8.20
CA LEU A 51 -21.60 -10.57 9.16
C LEU A 51 -22.76 -10.56 10.17
N ARG A 52 -23.09 -9.41 10.74
CA ARG A 52 -24.23 -9.29 11.69
C ARG A 52 -25.58 -9.65 11.07
N ALA A 53 -25.78 -9.37 9.78
CA ALA A 53 -27.02 -9.69 9.08
C ALA A 53 -27.16 -11.19 8.75
N HIS A 54 -26.05 -11.87 8.54
CA HIS A 54 -26.02 -13.26 8.06
C HIS A 54 -25.71 -14.30 9.14
N CYS A 55 -25.01 -13.92 10.22
CA CYS A 55 -24.71 -14.84 11.30
C CYS A 55 -25.94 -15.16 12.16
N PRO A 56 -26.07 -16.39 12.65
CA PRO A 56 -25.21 -17.57 12.40
C PRO A 56 -25.63 -18.37 11.16
N ARG A 57 -26.57 -17.90 10.37
CA ARG A 57 -27.28 -18.62 9.29
C ARG A 57 -26.36 -19.24 8.23
N GLU A 58 -25.30 -18.49 7.84
CA GLU A 58 -24.36 -18.92 6.80
C GLU A 58 -23.28 -19.88 7.33
N GLY A 59 -23.22 -20.11 8.64
CA GLY A 59 -22.25 -21.02 9.25
C GLY A 59 -20.79 -20.55 9.18
N TRP A 60 -20.55 -19.27 8.92
CA TRP A 60 -19.20 -18.71 8.90
C TRP A 60 -18.53 -18.81 10.27
N THR A 61 -17.27 -19.23 10.29
CA THR A 61 -16.51 -19.36 11.55
C THR A 61 -16.27 -18.01 12.22
N LEU A 62 -16.28 -16.92 11.46
CA LEU A 62 -16.18 -15.54 11.96
C LEU A 62 -17.40 -15.11 12.80
N CYS A 63 -18.52 -15.82 12.73
CA CYS A 63 -19.70 -15.51 13.54
C CYS A 63 -19.43 -15.57 15.05
N VAL A 64 -18.48 -16.39 15.48
CA VAL A 64 -18.11 -16.48 16.92
C VAL A 64 -17.33 -15.26 17.42
N ALA A 65 -16.85 -14.40 16.52
CA ALA A 65 -16.07 -13.22 16.85
C ALA A 65 -16.83 -11.91 16.63
N LEU A 66 -18.14 -11.95 16.42
CA LEU A 66 -18.95 -10.76 16.09
C LEU A 66 -18.94 -9.67 17.16
N ASP A 67 -18.81 -10.04 18.42
CA ASP A 67 -18.70 -9.14 19.57
C ASP A 67 -17.38 -8.33 19.57
N ARG A 68 -16.37 -8.85 18.88
CA ARG A 68 -15.05 -8.21 18.73
C ARG A 68 -14.94 -7.36 17.48
N LEU A 69 -15.91 -7.42 16.57
CA LEU A 69 -15.91 -6.69 15.30
C LEU A 69 -16.79 -5.41 15.37
N PRO A 70 -16.38 -4.28 14.74
CA PRO A 70 -15.15 -4.12 13.98
C PRO A 70 -13.91 -4.05 14.89
N MET A 71 -12.79 -4.54 14.39
CA MET A 71 -11.47 -4.37 15.01
C MET A 71 -10.49 -3.78 13.98
N ASP A 72 -9.45 -3.15 14.49
CA ASP A 72 -8.38 -2.59 13.65
C ASP A 72 -7.85 -3.65 12.66
N SER A 73 -7.67 -3.29 11.39
CA SER A 73 -7.29 -4.26 10.36
C SER A 73 -5.92 -4.88 10.56
N ASP A 74 -4.96 -4.18 11.19
CA ASP A 74 -3.66 -4.77 11.54
C ASP A 74 -3.80 -5.75 12.70
N GLU A 75 -4.60 -5.43 13.71
CA GLU A 75 -4.92 -6.36 14.79
C GLU A 75 -5.65 -7.60 14.25
N PHE A 76 -6.63 -7.40 13.36
CA PHE A 76 -7.33 -8.51 12.72
C PHE A 76 -6.39 -9.44 11.97
N LEU A 77 -5.40 -8.91 11.24
CA LEU A 77 -4.47 -9.72 10.45
C LEU A 77 -3.33 -10.32 11.28
N TRP A 78 -2.77 -9.55 12.21
CA TRP A 78 -1.46 -9.87 12.78
C TRP A 78 -1.48 -10.22 14.26
N SER A 79 -2.53 -9.87 15.02
CA SER A 79 -2.60 -10.26 16.42
C SER A 79 -2.65 -11.78 16.56
N PRO A 80 -1.83 -12.39 17.43
CA PRO A 80 -1.87 -13.83 17.70
C PRO A 80 -3.26 -14.31 18.16
N ASP A 81 -4.06 -13.43 18.76
CA ASP A 81 -5.37 -13.74 19.33
C ASP A 81 -6.53 -13.32 18.40
N SER A 82 -6.24 -12.91 17.20
CA SER A 82 -7.26 -12.52 16.22
C SER A 82 -8.04 -13.73 15.69
N PRO A 83 -9.28 -13.53 15.22
CA PRO A 83 -10.07 -14.59 14.59
C PRO A 83 -9.46 -15.13 13.28
N VAL A 84 -8.47 -14.43 12.71
CA VAL A 84 -7.67 -14.95 11.58
C VAL A 84 -6.68 -16.01 12.04
N ASN A 85 -6.05 -15.81 13.20
CA ASN A 85 -4.95 -16.63 13.70
C ASN A 85 -5.39 -17.67 14.73
N ARG A 86 -6.62 -17.59 15.24
CA ARG A 86 -7.23 -18.59 16.14
C ARG A 86 -8.55 -19.08 15.58
N ASP A 87 -8.84 -20.34 15.82
CA ASP A 87 -10.14 -20.94 15.55
C ASP A 87 -11.17 -20.68 16.67
N ALA A 88 -12.38 -21.19 16.50
CA ALA A 88 -13.46 -21.03 17.48
C ALA A 88 -13.16 -21.66 18.86
N SER A 89 -12.24 -22.61 18.95
CA SER A 89 -11.77 -23.22 20.21
C SER A 89 -10.67 -22.41 20.88
N GLY A 90 -10.14 -21.37 20.21
CA GLY A 90 -8.99 -20.60 20.65
C GLY A 90 -7.65 -21.23 20.28
N ALA A 91 -7.64 -22.36 19.56
CA ALA A 91 -6.40 -22.99 19.10
C ALA A 91 -5.76 -22.19 17.93
N PRO A 92 -4.43 -22.15 17.81
CA PRO A 92 -3.76 -21.50 16.71
C PRO A 92 -4.20 -22.09 15.35
N ARG A 93 -4.63 -21.24 14.43
CA ARG A 93 -5.02 -21.63 13.08
C ARG A 93 -3.77 -21.79 12.21
N PHE A 94 -3.49 -23.02 11.77
CA PHE A 94 -2.40 -23.25 10.81
C PHE A 94 -2.64 -22.49 9.51
N LEU A 95 -1.63 -21.78 9.01
CA LEU A 95 -1.67 -20.87 7.86
C LEU A 95 -2.58 -19.62 8.03
N GLY A 96 -3.20 -19.40 9.19
CA GLY A 96 -3.91 -18.16 9.51
C GLY A 96 -4.80 -17.64 8.40
N GLY A 97 -4.45 -16.48 7.83
CA GLY A 97 -5.23 -15.83 6.78
C GLY A 97 -5.38 -16.62 5.49
N ALA A 98 -4.47 -17.54 5.14
CA ALA A 98 -4.64 -18.40 3.97
C ALA A 98 -5.73 -19.45 4.21
N ALA A 99 -5.84 -20.00 5.42
CA ALA A 99 -6.88 -20.95 5.79
C ALA A 99 -8.27 -20.28 5.79
N LEU A 100 -8.36 -19.02 6.27
CA LEU A 100 -9.60 -18.27 6.29
C LEU A 100 -10.02 -17.73 4.91
N SER A 101 -9.14 -17.74 3.92
CA SER A 101 -9.32 -17.01 2.65
C SER A 101 -10.57 -17.41 1.86
N ALA A 102 -11.05 -18.64 1.97
CA ALA A 102 -12.28 -19.08 1.30
C ALA A 102 -13.51 -18.39 1.91
N GLU A 103 -13.68 -18.50 3.21
CA GLU A 103 -14.76 -17.85 3.95
C GLU A 103 -14.69 -16.32 3.83
N ALA A 104 -13.48 -15.76 3.94
CA ALA A 104 -13.26 -14.33 3.74
C ALA A 104 -13.74 -13.88 2.35
N GLY A 105 -13.51 -14.70 1.31
CA GLY A 105 -14.01 -14.44 -0.04
C GLY A 105 -15.54 -14.41 -0.13
N GLU A 106 -16.22 -15.29 0.55
CA GLU A 106 -17.68 -15.34 0.60
C GLU A 106 -18.25 -14.09 1.29
N VAL A 107 -17.70 -13.72 2.46
CA VAL A 107 -18.11 -12.52 3.20
C VAL A 107 -17.85 -11.25 2.38
N VAL A 108 -16.68 -11.14 1.76
CA VAL A 108 -16.36 -10.01 0.87
C VAL A 108 -17.32 -9.93 -0.31
N ALA A 109 -17.61 -11.06 -0.96
CA ALA A 109 -18.54 -11.10 -2.09
C ALA A 109 -19.97 -10.72 -1.69
N ALA A 110 -20.44 -11.18 -0.52
CA ALA A 110 -21.73 -10.79 0.04
C ALA A 110 -21.75 -9.28 0.33
N THR A 111 -20.71 -8.76 0.99
CA THR A 111 -20.58 -7.34 1.31
C THR A 111 -20.62 -6.45 0.07
N LEU A 112 -19.86 -6.82 -0.97
CA LEU A 112 -19.81 -6.05 -2.23
C LEU A 112 -21.17 -6.07 -2.97
N ARG A 113 -21.94 -7.15 -2.86
CA ARG A 113 -23.27 -7.23 -3.48
C ARG A 113 -24.32 -6.44 -2.73
N GLU A 114 -24.29 -6.46 -1.40
CA GLU A 114 -25.35 -5.91 -0.57
C GLU A 114 -25.10 -4.43 -0.20
N ARG A 115 -23.82 -4.03 -0.11
CA ARG A 115 -23.38 -2.71 0.38
C ARG A 115 -22.37 -2.02 -0.54
N PRO A 116 -22.58 -2.04 -1.88
CA PRO A 116 -21.57 -1.55 -2.82
C PRO A 116 -21.25 -0.06 -2.61
N LEU A 117 -22.24 0.75 -2.26
CA LEU A 117 -22.05 2.18 -2.05
C LEU A 117 -21.29 2.47 -0.74
N GLU A 118 -21.59 1.75 0.34
CA GLU A 118 -20.88 1.89 1.62
C GLU A 118 -19.38 1.53 1.43
N VAL A 119 -19.11 0.44 0.71
CA VAL A 119 -17.74 0.04 0.36
C VAL A 119 -17.05 1.11 -0.49
N ALA A 120 -17.70 1.62 -1.52
CA ALA A 120 -17.12 2.63 -2.40
C ALA A 120 -16.79 3.93 -1.63
N VAL A 121 -17.67 4.37 -0.74
CA VAL A 121 -17.45 5.56 0.09
C VAL A 121 -16.28 5.33 1.06
N ALA A 122 -16.23 4.18 1.74
CA ALA A 122 -15.13 3.84 2.63
C ALA A 122 -13.78 3.79 1.90
N MET A 123 -13.73 3.11 0.75
CA MET A 123 -12.52 3.04 -0.09
C MET A 123 -12.07 4.41 -0.58
N ALA A 124 -13.00 5.26 -1.03
CA ALA A 124 -12.67 6.63 -1.47
C ALA A 124 -12.15 7.49 -0.32
N GLY A 125 -12.78 7.41 0.86
CA GLY A 125 -12.34 8.09 2.07
C GLY A 125 -10.93 7.66 2.51
N ASN A 126 -10.65 6.37 2.48
CA ASN A 126 -9.34 5.82 2.79
C ASN A 126 -8.26 6.23 1.77
N ALA A 127 -8.58 6.23 0.47
CA ALA A 127 -7.68 6.71 -0.57
C ALA A 127 -7.36 8.21 -0.40
N TRP A 128 -8.37 9.02 -0.10
CA TRP A 128 -8.19 10.43 0.20
C TRP A 128 -7.30 10.65 1.43
N ARG A 129 -7.58 9.94 2.54
CA ARG A 129 -6.76 9.99 3.76
C ARG A 129 -5.32 9.57 3.45
N GLN A 130 -5.13 8.45 2.74
CA GLN A 130 -3.83 7.91 2.37
C GLN A 130 -2.97 8.92 1.59
N PHE A 131 -3.57 9.71 0.70
CA PHE A 131 -2.86 10.69 -0.11
C PHE A 131 -2.08 11.71 0.73
N TRP A 132 -2.59 12.04 1.91
CA TRP A 132 -2.01 13.04 2.81
C TRP A 132 -1.12 12.47 3.91
N LEU A 133 -1.05 11.15 4.03
CA LEU A 133 -0.22 10.49 5.01
C LEU A 133 1.22 10.36 4.49
N VAL A 134 2.06 11.38 4.74
CA VAL A 134 3.42 11.48 4.17
C VAL A 134 4.53 11.56 5.24
N GLU A 135 4.20 11.36 6.51
CA GLU A 135 5.19 11.44 7.59
C GLU A 135 6.14 10.23 7.56
N PRO A 136 7.45 10.42 7.81
CA PRO A 136 8.38 9.33 8.06
C PRO A 136 8.16 8.72 9.44
N GLY A 137 8.61 7.47 9.63
CA GLY A 137 8.64 6.83 10.95
C GLY A 137 7.40 6.02 11.32
N ASP A 138 6.39 5.96 10.46
CA ASP A 138 5.24 5.08 10.63
C ASP A 138 5.68 3.61 10.68
N THR A 139 5.19 2.86 11.69
CA THR A 139 5.51 1.43 11.93
C THR A 139 6.99 1.13 12.19
N LEU A 140 7.76 2.13 12.61
CA LEU A 140 9.14 1.96 13.05
C LEU A 140 9.25 1.85 14.60
N GLY A 141 8.14 1.57 15.27
CA GLY A 141 8.12 1.27 16.70
C GLY A 141 8.55 -0.17 17.02
N PRO A 142 8.68 -0.50 18.31
CA PRO A 142 9.12 -1.81 18.78
C PRO A 142 8.00 -2.87 18.83
N GLU A 143 6.74 -2.52 18.57
CA GLU A 143 5.54 -3.31 18.90
C GLU A 143 5.56 -4.73 18.29
N TRP A 144 6.15 -4.87 17.11
CA TRP A 144 6.20 -6.15 16.37
C TRP A 144 7.58 -6.82 16.39
N LEU A 145 8.57 -6.21 17.05
CA LEU A 145 9.96 -6.64 16.96
C LEU A 145 10.28 -7.86 17.82
N GLY A 146 9.48 -8.16 18.85
CA GLY A 146 9.71 -9.31 19.72
C GLY A 146 9.71 -10.65 18.97
N GLN A 147 8.89 -10.78 17.93
CA GLN A 147 8.86 -11.97 17.07
C GLN A 147 10.09 -12.07 16.16
N ILE A 148 10.67 -10.92 15.78
CA ILE A 148 11.84 -10.83 14.91
C ILE A 148 13.12 -11.13 15.70
N ALA A 149 13.23 -10.65 16.94
CA ALA A 149 14.41 -10.85 17.77
C ALA A 149 14.78 -12.34 17.94
N THR A 150 13.77 -13.18 18.19
CA THR A 150 13.98 -14.65 18.29
C THR A 150 14.53 -15.22 16.98
N ARG A 151 13.94 -14.85 15.83
CA ARG A 151 14.39 -15.31 14.51
C ARG A 151 15.76 -14.81 14.13
N LEU A 152 16.12 -13.59 14.53
CA LEU A 152 17.46 -13.05 14.34
C LEU A 152 18.49 -13.87 15.13
N ARG A 153 18.18 -14.19 16.39
CA ARG A 153 19.07 -14.98 17.26
C ARG A 153 19.26 -16.40 16.73
N GLU A 154 18.21 -17.03 16.23
CA GLU A 154 18.25 -18.37 15.63
C GLU A 154 19.00 -18.41 14.28
N GLY A 155 18.79 -17.39 13.43
CA GLY A 155 19.29 -17.38 12.04
C GLY A 155 20.64 -16.71 11.84
N PHE A 156 20.99 -15.70 12.66
CA PHE A 156 22.18 -14.85 12.45
C PHE A 156 23.17 -14.87 13.63
N GLY A 157 22.78 -15.45 14.76
CA GLY A 157 23.62 -15.54 15.95
C GLY A 157 23.45 -14.37 16.93
N ALA A 158 24.15 -14.49 18.08
CA ALA A 158 23.96 -13.58 19.21
C ALA A 158 24.40 -12.14 18.90
N ARG A 159 25.53 -11.97 18.20
CA ARG A 159 26.09 -10.64 17.91
C ARG A 159 25.12 -9.75 17.13
N GLU A 160 24.50 -10.30 16.08
CA GLU A 160 23.54 -9.59 15.23
C GLU A 160 22.23 -9.32 15.98
N ALA A 161 21.80 -10.27 16.81
CA ALA A 161 20.63 -10.08 17.66
C ALA A 161 20.86 -8.97 18.71
N ASP A 162 22.02 -8.96 19.37
CA ASP A 162 22.38 -7.93 20.36
C ASP A 162 22.52 -6.56 19.69
N ALA A 163 23.10 -6.49 18.48
CA ALA A 163 23.18 -5.24 17.70
C ALA A 163 21.79 -4.72 17.30
N PHE A 164 20.87 -5.62 16.93
CA PHE A 164 19.48 -5.27 16.64
C PHE A 164 18.75 -4.75 17.88
N GLU A 165 18.87 -5.43 19.03
CA GLU A 165 18.27 -5.02 20.30
C GLU A 165 18.79 -3.66 20.78
N ALA A 166 20.06 -3.33 20.46
CA ALA A 166 20.66 -2.02 20.73
C ALA A 166 20.25 -0.92 19.74
N SER A 167 19.52 -1.23 18.67
CA SER A 167 19.10 -0.26 17.66
C SER A 167 18.07 0.73 18.22
N LEU A 168 18.03 1.95 17.64
CA LEU A 168 17.01 2.95 17.99
C LEU A 168 15.58 2.41 17.81
N GLN A 169 15.36 1.59 16.79
CA GLN A 169 14.05 1.01 16.52
C GLN A 169 13.61 0.04 17.62
N ALA A 170 14.49 -0.89 18.02
CA ALA A 170 14.19 -1.86 19.06
C ALA A 170 13.96 -1.21 20.43
N ARG A 171 14.65 -0.08 20.70
CA ARG A 171 14.48 0.70 21.91
C ARG A 171 13.27 1.66 21.88
N GLY A 172 12.57 1.77 20.74
CA GLY A 172 11.44 2.67 20.56
C GLY A 172 11.82 4.14 20.35
N GLU A 173 13.11 4.46 20.22
CA GLU A 173 13.64 5.83 20.11
C GLU A 173 13.68 6.35 18.66
N LEU A 174 13.52 5.48 17.66
CA LEU A 174 13.66 5.86 16.25
C LEU A 174 12.61 6.87 15.82
N ARG A 175 11.39 6.76 16.32
CA ARG A 175 10.31 7.71 16.01
C ARG A 175 10.66 9.11 16.50
N GLU A 176 11.16 9.24 17.72
CA GLU A 176 11.57 10.53 18.29
C GLU A 176 12.72 11.15 17.50
N ALA A 177 13.71 10.35 17.11
CA ALA A 177 14.81 10.80 16.27
C ALA A 177 14.34 11.34 14.90
N LEU A 178 13.20 10.89 14.39
CA LEU A 178 12.63 11.33 13.12
C LEU A 178 11.66 12.52 13.25
N LEU A 179 11.20 12.86 14.45
CA LEU A 179 10.25 13.95 14.67
C LEU A 179 10.64 15.29 14.01
N PRO A 180 11.93 15.72 13.99
CA PRO A 180 12.30 16.96 13.30
C PRO A 180 12.04 16.95 11.79
N MET A 181 11.91 15.77 11.17
CA MET A 181 11.67 15.61 9.74
C MET A 181 10.17 15.65 9.37
N VAL A 182 9.26 15.54 10.36
CA VAL A 182 7.81 15.47 10.14
C VAL A 182 7.21 16.81 9.69
N PRO A 183 7.49 17.97 10.36
CA PRO A 183 6.80 19.22 10.06
C PRO A 183 6.92 19.69 8.61
N PRO A 184 8.06 19.55 7.90
CA PRO A 184 8.19 20.03 6.53
C PRO A 184 7.51 19.16 5.48
N GLN A 185 7.14 17.91 5.77
CA GLN A 185 6.66 16.94 4.77
C GLN A 185 5.39 17.40 4.07
N LEU A 186 4.37 17.74 4.83
CA LEU A 186 3.08 18.15 4.25
C LEU A 186 3.16 19.50 3.51
N PRO A 187 3.77 20.58 4.07
CA PRO A 187 3.98 21.81 3.33
C PRO A 187 4.78 21.64 2.05
N VAL A 188 5.83 20.83 2.06
CA VAL A 188 6.63 20.54 0.86
C VAL A 188 5.80 19.79 -0.18
N LEU A 189 5.00 18.81 0.22
CA LEU A 189 4.09 18.12 -0.71
C LEU A 189 3.10 19.11 -1.34
N VAL A 190 2.41 19.92 -0.54
CA VAL A 190 1.41 20.88 -1.03
C VAL A 190 2.03 21.89 -2.00
N ALA A 191 3.17 22.48 -1.63
CA ALA A 191 3.89 23.42 -2.50
C ALA A 191 4.34 22.74 -3.81
N SER A 192 4.81 21.49 -3.74
CA SER A 192 5.24 20.73 -4.90
C SER A 192 4.08 20.38 -5.83
N LEU A 193 2.92 20.01 -5.28
CA LEU A 193 1.71 19.75 -6.07
C LEU A 193 1.24 21.01 -6.79
N ALA A 194 1.25 22.17 -6.13
CA ALA A 194 0.92 23.45 -6.74
C ALA A 194 1.93 23.79 -7.87
N ALA A 195 3.22 23.59 -7.61
CA ALA A 195 4.27 23.82 -8.62
C ALA A 195 4.12 22.88 -9.83
N LEU A 196 3.82 21.59 -9.61
CA LEU A 196 3.56 20.62 -10.68
C LEU A 196 2.33 20.99 -11.51
N ALA A 197 1.23 21.37 -10.85
CA ALA A 197 0.02 21.82 -11.53
C ALA A 197 0.28 23.06 -12.39
N PHE A 198 0.99 24.05 -11.84
CA PHE A 198 1.39 25.26 -12.56
C PHE A 198 2.33 24.94 -13.74
N ALA A 199 3.36 24.17 -13.52
CA ALA A 199 4.31 23.78 -14.58
C ALA A 199 3.63 22.98 -15.70
N GLY A 200 2.75 22.07 -15.36
CA GLY A 200 1.96 21.29 -16.32
C GLY A 200 0.98 22.16 -17.13
N TRP A 201 0.31 23.10 -16.47
CA TRP A 201 -0.56 24.06 -17.13
C TRP A 201 0.22 24.98 -18.09
N ARG A 202 1.38 25.51 -17.65
CA ARG A 202 2.25 26.32 -18.49
C ARG A 202 2.74 25.52 -19.70
N ALA A 203 3.24 24.30 -19.48
CA ALA A 203 3.70 23.42 -20.55
C ALA A 203 2.62 23.12 -21.60
N ARG A 204 1.35 22.99 -21.19
CA ARG A 204 0.22 22.84 -22.11
C ARG A 204 0.01 24.11 -22.94
N ARG A 205 0.12 25.30 -22.35
CA ARG A 205 0.03 26.57 -23.08
C ARG A 205 1.15 26.75 -24.09
N ASP A 206 2.37 26.31 -23.72
CA ASP A 206 3.55 26.39 -24.56
C ASP A 206 3.63 25.24 -25.58
N ALA A 207 2.60 24.39 -25.68
CA ALA A 207 2.51 23.18 -26.50
C ALA A 207 3.66 22.17 -26.26
N ASP A 208 4.27 22.18 -25.05
CA ASP A 208 5.29 21.23 -24.63
C ASP A 208 4.65 19.95 -24.08
N ALA A 209 4.33 19.04 -25.00
CA ALA A 209 3.68 17.78 -24.67
C ALA A 209 4.53 16.90 -23.73
N ARG A 210 5.87 16.98 -23.77
CA ARG A 210 6.73 16.17 -22.91
C ARG A 210 6.64 16.60 -21.45
N ARG A 211 6.75 17.91 -21.20
CA ARG A 211 6.66 18.46 -19.84
C ARG A 211 5.25 18.29 -19.26
N SER A 212 4.22 18.55 -20.05
CA SER A 212 2.83 18.38 -19.57
C SER A 212 2.49 16.92 -19.27
N THR A 213 2.93 15.97 -20.11
CA THR A 213 2.75 14.52 -19.87
C THR A 213 3.54 14.06 -18.65
N PHE A 214 4.77 14.54 -18.45
CA PHE A 214 5.56 14.18 -17.27
C PHE A 214 4.91 14.68 -15.98
N ALA A 215 4.45 15.94 -15.93
CA ALA A 215 3.71 16.46 -14.77
C ALA A 215 2.47 15.63 -14.47
N LEU A 216 1.66 15.33 -15.49
CA LEU A 216 0.46 14.50 -15.35
C LEU A 216 0.81 13.08 -14.85
N ALA A 217 1.85 12.45 -15.40
CA ALA A 217 2.26 11.11 -15.00
C ALA A 217 2.63 11.03 -13.51
N VAL A 218 3.35 12.04 -13.00
CA VAL A 218 3.69 12.10 -11.57
C VAL A 218 2.43 12.29 -10.71
N LEU A 219 1.54 13.21 -11.08
CA LEU A 219 0.29 13.40 -10.34
C LEU A 219 -0.57 12.13 -10.33
N VAL A 220 -0.71 11.47 -11.49
CA VAL A 220 -1.43 10.20 -11.60
C VAL A 220 -0.77 9.11 -10.75
N ALA A 221 0.57 9.01 -10.75
CA ALA A 221 1.27 8.02 -9.92
C ALA A 221 1.01 8.23 -8.42
N LEU A 222 1.03 9.49 -7.94
CA LEU A 222 0.74 9.81 -6.53
C LEU A 222 -0.70 9.43 -6.14
N VAL A 223 -1.66 9.76 -7.01
CA VAL A 223 -3.09 9.42 -6.79
C VAL A 223 -3.30 7.90 -6.88
N ALA A 224 -2.73 7.25 -7.89
CA ALA A 224 -2.86 5.80 -8.07
C ALA A 224 -2.27 5.01 -6.88
N ASN A 225 -1.13 5.47 -6.34
CA ASN A 225 -0.57 4.87 -5.13
C ASN A 225 -1.51 5.03 -3.93
N ALA A 226 -2.05 6.22 -3.71
CA ALA A 226 -2.98 6.47 -2.62
C ALA A 226 -4.27 5.63 -2.77
N CYS A 227 -4.80 5.50 -3.98
CA CYS A 227 -5.93 4.62 -4.27
C CYS A 227 -5.59 3.15 -4.00
N ALA A 228 -4.48 2.65 -4.52
CA ALA A 228 -4.10 1.25 -4.34
C ALA A 228 -3.82 0.90 -2.87
N THR A 229 -3.08 1.75 -2.16
CA THR A 229 -2.67 1.46 -0.78
C THR A 229 -3.70 1.88 0.26
N GLY A 230 -4.48 2.92 0.02
CA GLY A 230 -5.53 3.38 0.93
C GLY A 230 -6.84 2.61 0.79
N ALA A 231 -7.28 2.33 -0.44
CA ALA A 231 -8.55 1.64 -0.65
C ALA A 231 -8.47 0.13 -0.43
N LEU A 232 -7.33 -0.50 -0.77
CA LEU A 232 -7.16 -1.96 -0.70
C LEU A 232 -6.40 -2.42 0.55
N SER A 233 -5.83 -1.49 1.33
CA SER A 233 -5.10 -1.77 2.56
C SER A 233 -5.43 -0.70 3.60
N LYS A 234 -4.92 -0.84 4.82
CA LYS A 234 -5.02 0.20 5.84
C LYS A 234 -4.17 1.41 5.45
N PRO A 235 -4.70 2.65 5.53
CA PRO A 235 -3.90 3.84 5.30
C PRO A 235 -2.73 3.96 6.30
N HIS A 236 -1.52 4.10 5.75
CA HIS A 236 -0.29 4.28 6.52
C HIS A 236 0.61 5.34 5.90
N HIS A 237 1.27 6.14 6.74
CA HIS A 237 2.23 7.15 6.28
C HIS A 237 3.30 6.56 5.36
N ARG A 238 3.85 5.40 5.69
CA ARG A 238 4.90 4.70 4.92
C ARG A 238 4.55 4.46 3.45
N TYR A 239 3.27 4.36 3.11
CA TYR A 239 2.86 4.06 1.73
C TYR A 239 2.96 5.27 0.81
N GLN A 240 2.57 6.44 1.27
CA GLN A 240 2.67 7.65 0.47
C GLN A 240 4.04 8.34 0.64
N ALA A 241 4.62 8.31 1.84
CA ALA A 241 5.93 8.89 2.10
C ALA A 241 7.01 8.36 1.15
N ARG A 242 6.98 7.05 0.81
CA ARG A 242 7.96 6.42 -0.10
C ARG A 242 7.95 6.96 -1.52
N ILE A 243 6.88 7.61 -1.96
CA ILE A 243 6.77 8.17 -3.33
C ILE A 243 6.50 9.69 -3.33
N ALA A 244 6.18 10.28 -2.19
CA ALA A 244 5.87 11.71 -2.08
C ALA A 244 7.02 12.60 -2.57
N TRP A 245 8.27 12.14 -2.43
CA TRP A 245 9.47 12.83 -2.92
C TRP A 245 9.48 13.05 -4.44
N LEU A 246 8.70 12.28 -5.19
CA LEU A 246 8.56 12.47 -6.64
C LEU A 246 7.99 13.87 -6.97
N ALA A 247 7.10 14.38 -6.11
CA ALA A 247 6.49 15.69 -6.32
C ALA A 247 7.53 16.83 -6.32
N PRO A 248 8.34 17.04 -5.25
CA PRO A 248 9.35 18.11 -5.25
C PRO A 248 10.43 17.90 -6.31
N VAL A 249 10.87 16.69 -6.58
CA VAL A 249 11.87 16.42 -7.63
C VAL A 249 11.31 16.75 -9.01
N ALA A 250 10.11 16.31 -9.32
CA ALA A 250 9.49 16.61 -10.63
C ALA A 250 9.18 18.12 -10.78
N ALA A 251 8.72 18.78 -9.72
CA ALA A 251 8.51 20.22 -9.72
C ALA A 251 9.82 20.96 -10.01
N ALA A 252 10.92 20.61 -9.33
CA ALA A 252 12.23 21.18 -9.55
C ALA A 252 12.70 20.98 -11.00
N LEU A 253 12.59 19.77 -11.54
CA LEU A 253 12.98 19.45 -12.91
C LEU A 253 12.17 20.25 -13.96
N LEU A 254 10.88 20.45 -13.71
CA LEU A 254 10.00 21.20 -14.62
C LEU A 254 10.21 22.71 -14.54
N LEU A 255 10.62 23.23 -13.38
CA LEU A 255 10.89 24.67 -13.20
C LEU A 255 12.30 25.06 -13.66
N LEU A 256 13.22 24.11 -13.79
CA LEU A 256 14.54 24.40 -14.33
C LEU A 256 14.43 24.88 -15.79
N PRO A 257 15.20 25.91 -16.17
CA PRO A 257 15.22 26.38 -17.55
C PRO A 257 15.71 25.26 -18.47
N ALA A 258 15.01 25.05 -19.58
CA ALA A 258 15.48 24.12 -20.61
C ALA A 258 16.84 24.60 -21.09
N ARG A 259 17.87 23.74 -21.04
CA ARG A 259 19.14 24.04 -21.69
C ARG A 259 18.88 24.32 -23.17
N PRO A 260 19.34 25.44 -23.72
CA PRO A 260 19.19 25.66 -25.14
C PRO A 260 19.80 24.45 -25.88
N SER A 261 18.99 23.83 -26.75
CA SER A 261 19.47 22.79 -27.64
C SER A 261 20.69 23.38 -28.37
N ARG A 262 21.87 22.81 -28.18
CA ARG A 262 23.02 23.14 -29.05
C ARG A 262 22.56 22.84 -30.46
N ALA A 263 22.23 23.88 -31.21
CA ALA A 263 21.96 23.75 -32.63
C ALA A 263 23.13 22.96 -33.20
N ARG A 264 22.84 21.81 -33.80
CA ARG A 264 23.90 21.07 -34.55
C ARG A 264 24.45 22.06 -35.55
N ALA A 265 25.72 22.42 -35.38
CA ALA A 265 26.40 23.21 -36.36
C ALA A 265 26.16 22.58 -37.74
N PRO A 266 25.80 23.36 -38.76
CA PRO A 266 25.61 22.81 -40.10
C PRO A 266 26.89 22.11 -40.52
N MET A 267 26.74 20.86 -40.96
CA MET A 267 27.87 20.06 -41.43
C MET A 267 28.52 20.82 -42.60
N PRO A 268 29.83 21.06 -42.59
CA PRO A 268 30.51 21.74 -43.72
C PRO A 268 30.23 20.94 -44.99
N PRO A 269 30.05 21.62 -46.13
CA PRO A 269 29.83 20.96 -47.40
C PRO A 269 31.01 20.03 -47.73
N ARG A 270 30.69 18.78 -48.07
CA ARG A 270 31.68 17.83 -48.56
C ARG A 270 32.32 18.43 -49.82
N ARG A 271 33.61 18.76 -49.74
CA ARG A 271 34.38 19.09 -50.91
C ARG A 271 34.50 17.81 -51.76
N GLY A 272 33.93 17.85 -52.95
CA GLY A 272 34.14 16.84 -54.01
C GLY A 272 35.51 16.93 -54.61
#